data_88cfb1c9e9d40d88d7141bab11ed4c8b
#
_entry.id   88cfb1c9e9d40d88d7141bab11ed4c8b
#
_cell.length_a   1.000
_cell.length_b   1.000
_cell.length_c   1.000
_cell.angle_alpha   90.00
_cell.angle_beta   90.00
_cell.angle_gamma   90.00
#
_symmetry.space_group_name_H-M   'P 1'
#
loop_
_entity.id
_entity.type
_entity.pdbx_description
1 polymer ?
#
loop_
_entity_poly.entity_id
_entity_poly.type
_entity_poly.pdbx_seq_one_letter_code
_entity_poly.pdbx_strand_id
1 'polypeptide(L)'
;MNLAIAPAVPALPPPPMLKVWVTWAEGIAGPATLAPPGEFRCFLVFNLASSAEMAAERAAMTLRNLGWNHVATLNGLRLEPERLHTLPEEFHEICEAAMGGQTGVMHYRVRRPSMQLSAPPI
;
A
#
# COMPACT_ATOMS: atom_id res chain seq x y z
N MET A 1 -7.25 -6.66 47.43
CA MET A 1 -7.16 -6.51 46.94
C MET A 1 -7.30 -6.31 46.00
N ASN A 2 -7.17 -6.10 45.93
CA ASN A 2 -7.15 -5.89 45.05
C ASN A 2 -7.21 -5.46 44.21
N LEU A 3 -7.31 -5.34 44.07
CA LEU A 3 -7.20 -5.02 43.34
C LEU A 3 -7.27 -4.48 42.56
N ALA A 4 -7.37 -4.24 42.41
CA ALA A 4 -7.42 -3.72 41.85
C ALA A 4 -6.86 -3.49 40.98
N ILE A 5 -6.58 -3.51 40.88
CA ILE A 5 -6.00 -3.31 40.20
C ILE A 5 -6.10 -3.39 39.10
N ALA A 6 -6.19 -3.41 38.83
CA ALA A 6 -6.20 -3.51 37.90
C ALA A 6 -6.61 -3.04 37.06
N PRO A 7 -6.82 -2.85 37.04
CA PRO A 7 -7.35 -2.48 36.14
C PRO A 7 -7.06 -1.48 35.60
N ALA A 8 -6.90 -1.03 35.94
CA ALA A 8 -6.74 0.03 35.47
C ALA A 8 -6.00 0.07 34.43
N VAL A 9 -5.40 -0.60 34.34
CA VAL A 9 -4.69 -0.61 33.43
C VAL A 9 -5.12 -0.38 32.21
N PRO A 10 -5.91 -0.58 31.92
CA PRO A 10 -6.31 -0.44 30.72
C PRO A 10 -6.20 0.78 30.22
N ALA A 11 -5.73 1.55 30.69
CA ALA A 11 -5.53 2.76 30.14
C ALA A 11 -4.89 2.71 28.82
N LEU A 12 -4.44 1.63 28.37
CA LEU A 12 -3.87 1.59 27.07
C LEU A 12 -4.94 1.78 26.02
N PRO A 13 -4.72 2.67 25.09
CA PRO A 13 -5.69 2.79 24.00
C PRO A 13 -5.70 1.53 23.19
N PRO A 14 -6.79 1.20 22.55
CA PRO A 14 -6.80 0.05 21.68
C PRO A 14 -5.84 0.29 20.54
N PRO A 15 -5.28 -0.77 20.00
CA PRO A 15 -4.39 -0.60 18.86
C PRO A 15 -5.15 0.01 17.70
N PRO A 16 -4.49 0.78 16.88
CA PRO A 16 -5.15 1.36 15.72
C PRO A 16 -5.67 0.25 14.84
N MET A 17 -6.83 0.50 14.28
CA MET A 17 -7.38 -0.45 13.35
C MET A 17 -6.62 -0.42 12.07
N LEU A 18 -6.15 -1.57 11.64
CA LEU A 18 -5.45 -1.67 10.38
C LEU A 18 -6.42 -2.01 9.28
N LYS A 19 -6.27 -1.35 8.18
CA LYS A 19 -7.08 -1.59 6.99
C LYS A 19 -6.15 -1.81 5.83
N VAL A 20 -6.67 -2.38 4.76
CA VAL A 20 -5.90 -2.53 3.55
C VAL A 20 -5.98 -1.22 2.77
N TRP A 21 -4.84 -0.72 2.38
CA TRP A 21 -4.76 0.49 1.59
C TRP A 21 -4.13 0.16 0.26
N VAL A 22 -4.57 0.84 -0.77
CA VAL A 22 -3.97 0.74 -2.10
C VAL A 22 -3.33 2.08 -2.37
N THR A 23 -2.04 2.09 -2.57
CA THR A 23 -1.30 3.31 -2.82
C THR A 23 -0.75 3.28 -4.23
N TRP A 24 -0.97 4.35 -4.98
CA TRP A 24 -0.33 4.49 -6.29
C TRP A 24 1.08 4.94 -6.06
N ALA A 25 1.99 4.39 -6.82
CA ALA A 25 3.39 4.77 -6.70
C ALA A 25 4.06 4.73 -8.06
N GLU A 26 5.18 5.41 -8.15
CA GLU A 26 6.00 5.42 -9.37
C GLU A 26 7.44 5.27 -8.95
N GLY A 27 8.25 4.78 -9.86
CA GLY A 27 9.66 4.68 -9.60
C GLY A 27 10.43 4.44 -10.87
N ILE A 28 11.74 4.56 -10.74
CA ILE A 28 12.64 4.33 -11.85
C ILE A 28 13.50 3.13 -11.49
N ALA A 29 13.58 2.19 -12.41
CA ALA A 29 14.27 0.95 -12.15
C ALA A 29 15.75 1.18 -11.91
N GLY A 30 16.25 0.64 -10.81
CA GLY A 30 17.67 0.59 -10.56
C GLY A 30 18.24 -0.74 -11.03
N PRO A 31 19.53 -0.93 -10.84
CA PRO A 31 20.17 -2.15 -11.35
C PRO A 31 19.74 -3.42 -10.64
N ALA A 32 19.16 -3.29 -9.46
CA ALA A 32 18.75 -4.48 -8.71
C ALA A 32 17.38 -4.99 -9.11
N THR A 33 16.62 -4.23 -9.89
CA THR A 33 15.29 -4.67 -10.28
C THR A 33 15.41 -5.59 -11.50
N LEU A 34 14.32 -6.28 -11.82
CA LEU A 34 14.28 -7.10 -13.01
C LEU A 34 13.98 -6.28 -14.26
N ALA A 35 13.61 -5.03 -14.08
CA ALA A 35 13.33 -4.17 -15.21
C ALA A 35 14.61 -3.55 -15.72
N PRO A 36 14.64 -3.12 -16.99
CA PRO A 36 15.84 -2.45 -17.49
C PRO A 36 16.13 -1.19 -16.68
N PRO A 37 17.38 -0.98 -16.29
CA PRO A 37 17.69 0.19 -15.47
C PRO A 37 17.27 1.48 -16.16
N GLY A 38 16.69 2.38 -15.38
CA GLY A 38 16.21 3.65 -15.90
C GLY A 38 14.79 3.62 -16.39
N GLU A 39 14.18 2.46 -16.43
CA GLU A 39 12.80 2.38 -16.91
C GLU A 39 11.83 2.91 -15.86
N PHE A 40 10.88 3.70 -16.30
CA PHE A 40 9.85 4.24 -15.43
C PHE A 40 8.72 3.23 -15.32
N ARG A 41 8.25 3.00 -14.09
CA ARG A 41 7.15 2.08 -13.87
C ARG A 41 6.18 2.65 -12.87
N CYS A 42 4.96 2.20 -12.98
CA CYS A 42 3.90 2.57 -12.05
C CYS A 42 3.44 1.33 -11.30
N PHE A 43 3.00 1.55 -10.07
CA PHE A 43 2.64 0.44 -9.20
C PHE A 43 1.37 0.73 -8.43
N LEU A 44 0.68 -0.32 -8.08
CA LEU A 44 -0.31 -0.27 -7.01
C LEU A 44 0.25 -1.11 -5.89
N VAL A 45 0.32 -0.54 -4.70
CA VAL A 45 0.88 -1.24 -3.56
C VAL A 45 -0.23 -1.43 -2.54
N PHE A 46 -0.44 -2.68 -2.17
CA PHE A 46 -1.48 -3.06 -1.22
C PHE A 46 -0.84 -3.42 0.09
N ASN A 47 -1.22 -2.77 1.17
CA ASN A 47 -0.66 -3.14 2.47
C ASN A 47 -1.62 -2.76 3.59
N LEU A 48 -1.36 -3.29 4.77
CA LEU A 48 -2.11 -2.93 5.95
C LEU A 48 -1.51 -1.69 6.57
N ALA A 49 -2.36 -0.76 6.92
CA ALA A 49 -1.89 0.45 7.57
C ALA A 49 -3.04 1.09 8.31
N SER A 50 -2.72 1.96 9.24
CA SER A 50 -3.74 2.67 10.00
C SER A 50 -4.07 4.02 9.39
N SER A 51 -3.31 4.47 8.43
CA SER A 51 -3.57 5.75 7.79
C SER A 51 -2.99 5.74 6.38
N ALA A 52 -3.43 6.69 5.58
CA ALA A 52 -2.92 6.84 4.22
C ALA A 52 -1.44 7.16 4.23
N GLU A 53 -0.99 7.97 5.18
CA GLU A 53 0.42 8.33 5.28
C GLU A 53 1.27 7.12 5.60
N MET A 54 0.83 6.29 6.52
CA MET A 54 1.58 5.11 6.86
C MET A 54 1.62 4.16 5.67
N ALA A 55 0.52 4.03 4.96
CA ALA A 55 0.47 3.17 3.78
C ALA A 55 1.46 3.66 2.73
N ALA A 56 1.51 4.97 2.51
CA ALA A 56 2.41 5.53 1.51
C ALA A 56 3.86 5.34 1.91
N GLU A 57 4.18 5.54 3.18
CA GLU A 57 5.54 5.32 3.65
C GLU A 57 5.97 3.89 3.47
N ARG A 58 5.10 2.96 3.80
CA ARG A 58 5.42 1.55 3.66
C ARG A 58 5.55 1.16 2.20
N ALA A 59 4.71 1.73 1.35
CA ALA A 59 4.79 1.47 -0.07
C ALA A 59 6.13 1.95 -0.63
N ALA A 60 6.53 3.16 -0.27
CA ALA A 60 7.79 3.70 -0.74
C ALA A 60 8.96 2.86 -0.26
N MET A 61 8.93 2.46 1.00
CA MET A 61 10.00 1.66 1.55
C MET A 61 10.10 0.31 0.85
N THR A 62 8.96 -0.31 0.58
CA THR A 62 8.95 -1.59 -0.11
C THR A 62 9.57 -1.46 -1.49
N LEU A 63 9.19 -0.43 -2.24
CA LEU A 63 9.72 -0.27 -3.58
C LEU A 63 11.21 0.04 -3.56
N ARG A 64 11.66 0.86 -2.64
CA ARG A 64 13.09 1.15 -2.53
C ARG A 64 13.87 -0.11 -2.18
N ASN A 65 13.32 -0.93 -1.30
CA ASN A 65 13.98 -2.18 -0.95
C ASN A 65 14.05 -3.15 -2.11
N LEU A 66 13.14 -3.00 -3.07
CA LEU A 66 13.16 -3.83 -4.26
C LEU A 66 14.07 -3.25 -5.34
N GLY A 67 14.68 -2.12 -5.08
CA GLY A 67 15.66 -1.57 -6.03
C GLY A 67 15.18 -0.40 -6.85
N TRP A 68 13.99 0.12 -6.56
CA TRP A 68 13.45 1.24 -7.33
C TRP A 68 13.94 2.56 -6.77
N ASN A 69 14.28 3.48 -7.67
CA ASN A 69 14.79 4.80 -7.32
C ASN A 69 13.73 5.86 -7.60
N HIS A 70 13.93 7.02 -7.01
CA HIS A 70 13.03 8.16 -7.24
C HIS A 70 11.59 7.76 -7.03
N VAL A 71 11.36 7.02 -5.94
CA VAL A 71 10.03 6.53 -5.65
C VAL A 71 9.15 7.68 -5.19
N ALA A 72 7.99 7.82 -5.79
CA ALA A 72 6.99 8.79 -5.37
C ALA A 72 5.68 8.08 -5.17
N THR A 73 4.94 8.47 -4.14
CA THR A 73 3.64 7.88 -3.88
C THR A 73 2.57 8.93 -4.11
N LEU A 74 1.43 8.45 -4.57
CA LEU A 74 0.28 9.30 -4.81
C LEU A 74 -0.80 8.89 -3.83
N ASN A 75 -1.97 9.40 -4.02
CA ASN A 75 -3.05 9.19 -3.08
C ASN A 75 -3.31 7.73 -2.79
N GLY A 76 -3.54 7.42 -1.54
CA GLY A 76 -3.93 6.09 -1.15
C GLY A 76 -5.43 5.98 -1.02
N LEU A 77 -5.93 4.79 -1.20
CA LEU A 77 -7.35 4.51 -1.07
C LEU A 77 -7.53 3.36 -0.12
N ARG A 78 -8.39 3.57 0.88
CA ARG A 78 -8.66 2.51 1.82
C ARG A 78 -9.67 1.55 1.22
N LEU A 79 -9.37 0.26 1.28
CA LEU A 79 -10.27 -0.74 0.75
C LEU A 79 -11.15 -1.26 1.87
N GLU A 80 -12.45 -1.18 1.66
CA GLU A 80 -13.39 -1.74 2.61
C GLU A 80 -13.61 -3.20 2.27
N PRO A 81 -13.65 -4.07 3.28
CA PRO A 81 -13.82 -5.49 2.99
C PRO A 81 -15.04 -5.81 2.17
N GLU A 82 -16.11 -5.06 2.35
CA GLU A 82 -17.33 -5.33 1.61
C GLU A 82 -17.18 -5.04 0.13
N ARG A 83 -16.15 -4.30 -0.26
CA ARG A 83 -15.98 -4.00 -1.66
C ARG A 83 -15.05 -4.95 -2.38
N LEU A 84 -14.48 -5.89 -1.65
CA LEU A 84 -13.55 -6.80 -2.29
C LEU A 84 -14.18 -7.56 -3.43
N HIS A 85 -15.42 -7.99 -3.26
CA HIS A 85 -16.04 -8.78 -4.31
C HIS A 85 -16.38 -7.96 -5.55
N THR A 86 -16.29 -6.65 -5.46
CA THR A 86 -16.54 -5.82 -6.64
C THR A 86 -15.28 -5.58 -7.43
N LEU A 87 -14.15 -6.03 -6.94
CA LEU A 87 -12.88 -5.84 -7.64
C LEU A 87 -12.64 -7.01 -8.58
N PRO A 88 -11.85 -6.78 -9.64
CA PRO A 88 -11.47 -7.90 -10.49
C PRO A 88 -10.79 -8.99 -9.67
N GLU A 89 -10.97 -10.20 -10.14
CA GLU A 89 -10.48 -11.34 -9.41
C GLU A 89 -8.99 -11.30 -9.15
N GLU A 90 -8.25 -10.73 -10.06
CA GLU A 90 -6.80 -10.66 -9.90
C GLU A 90 -6.40 -9.82 -8.69
N PHE A 91 -7.30 -8.95 -8.19
CA PHE A 91 -7.01 -8.17 -7.01
C PHE A 91 -7.30 -8.93 -5.73
N HIS A 92 -8.12 -9.98 -5.80
CA HIS A 92 -8.55 -10.67 -4.58
C HIS A 92 -7.39 -11.31 -3.86
N GLU A 93 -6.53 -11.95 -4.60
CA GLU A 93 -5.40 -12.63 -4.01
C GLU A 93 -4.44 -11.67 -3.33
N ILE A 94 -4.18 -10.56 -4.00
CA ILE A 94 -3.26 -9.60 -3.46
C ILE A 94 -3.85 -8.89 -2.25
N CYS A 95 -5.16 -8.69 -2.23
CA CYS A 95 -5.82 -8.10 -1.07
C CYS A 95 -5.81 -9.06 0.10
N GLU A 96 -6.00 -10.34 -0.15
CA GLU A 96 -5.95 -11.33 0.92
C GLU A 96 -4.57 -11.40 1.52
N ALA A 97 -3.54 -11.35 0.69
CA ALA A 97 -2.18 -11.34 1.19
C ALA A 97 -1.94 -10.10 2.04
N ALA A 98 -2.47 -8.95 1.63
CA ALA A 98 -2.31 -7.73 2.39
C ALA A 98 -3.04 -7.82 3.72
N MET A 99 -4.21 -8.44 3.75
CA MET A 99 -4.92 -8.62 5.00
C MET A 99 -4.15 -9.51 5.95
N GLY A 100 -3.33 -10.40 5.43
CA GLY A 100 -2.47 -11.23 6.26
C GLY A 100 -1.16 -10.57 6.64
N GLY A 101 -0.98 -9.31 6.30
CA GLY A 101 0.21 -8.57 6.69
C GLY A 101 1.30 -8.49 5.66
N GLN A 102 1.09 -9.09 4.49
CA GLN A 102 2.10 -9.02 3.44
C GLN A 102 1.85 -7.80 2.58
N THR A 103 2.88 -7.31 1.94
CA THR A 103 2.73 -6.18 1.03
C THR A 103 2.67 -6.72 -0.39
N GLY A 104 1.61 -6.39 -1.08
CA GLY A 104 1.47 -6.79 -2.47
C GLY A 104 1.81 -5.64 -3.39
N VAL A 105 2.56 -5.92 -4.45
CA VAL A 105 2.95 -4.90 -5.41
C VAL A 105 2.48 -5.34 -6.79
N MET A 106 1.69 -4.49 -7.42
CA MET A 106 1.19 -4.77 -8.75
C MET A 106 1.80 -3.77 -9.71
N HIS A 107 2.42 -4.27 -10.77
CA HIS A 107 3.06 -3.41 -11.74
C HIS A 107 2.08 -2.99 -12.83
N TYR A 108 2.19 -1.75 -13.24
CA TYR A 108 1.42 -1.25 -14.36
C TYR A 108 2.35 -0.80 -15.44
N ARG A 109 2.00 -1.15 -16.67
CA ARG A 109 2.79 -0.71 -17.75
C ARG A 109 2.28 0.53 -18.35
N VAL A 110 1.31 1.19 -17.77
CA VAL A 110 0.80 2.39 -18.36
C VAL A 110 1.68 3.53 -18.06
N ARG A 111 1.48 4.64 -18.74
CA ARG A 111 2.23 5.75 -18.59
C ARG A 111 1.97 6.27 -17.30
N ARG A 112 2.33 7.21 -16.79
CA ARG A 112 2.27 7.78 -15.51
C ARG A 112 0.89 7.84 -14.95
N PRO A 113 0.57 7.20 -13.87
CA PRO A 113 -0.74 7.30 -13.27
C PRO A 113 -1.10 8.73 -12.93
N SER A 114 -0.14 9.51 -12.52
CA SER A 114 -0.43 10.88 -12.21
C SER A 114 -0.96 11.62 -13.41
N MET A 115 -0.47 11.30 -14.59
CA MET A 115 -0.98 11.92 -15.76
C MET A 115 -2.36 11.46 -16.07
N GLN A 116 -2.63 10.22 -15.84
CA GLN A 116 -3.94 9.72 -16.09
C GLN A 116 -4.93 10.27 -15.11
N LEU A 117 -4.50 10.51 -13.91
CA LEU A 117 -5.39 11.07 -12.94
C LEU A 117 -5.72 12.50 -13.27
N SER A 118 -4.78 13.21 -13.83
CA SER A 118 -5.07 14.54 -14.18
C SER A 118 -5.80 14.61 -15.48
N ALA A 119 -5.63 13.64 -16.31
CA ALA A 119 -6.30 13.67 -17.52
C ALA A 119 -7.45 12.85 -17.34
N PRO A 120 -8.42 13.25 -17.04
CA PRO A 120 -9.48 12.48 -16.82
C PRO A 120 -9.76 11.79 -17.82
N PRO A 121 -9.86 11.14 -17.67
CA PRO A 121 -9.66 10.32 -17.96
C PRO A 121 -9.54 9.91 -18.95
N ILE A 122 -9.15 9.93 -19.07
CA ILE A 122 -8.87 9.55 -19.95
C ILE A 122 -9.29 8.80 -20.19
#